data_7a8839795833dc1a06ce5ffcf6b0bf11
#
_entry.id   7a8839795833dc1a06ce5ffcf6b0bf11
#
_cell.length_a   1.000
_cell.length_b   1.000
_cell.length_c   1.000
_cell.angle_alpha   90.00
_cell.angle_beta   90.00
_cell.angle_gamma   90.00
#
_symmetry.space_group_name_H-M   'P 1'
#
loop_
_entity.id
_entity.type
_entity.pdbx_description
1 polymer ?
#
loop_
_entity_poly.entity_id
_entity_poly.type
_entity_poly.pdbx_seq_one_letter_code
_entity_poly.pdbx_strand_id
1 'polypeptide(L)' 'MSSTLELVVQELQNRIGQITSQYETQIAVLKAQVTEAIQAKDEEIKNLKESKLTVKPNKEES' A
#
# COMPACT_ATOMS: atom_id res chain seq x y z
N MET A 1 -18.83 0.15 -42.13
CA MET A 1 -19.48 -1.01 -41.49
C MET A 1 -18.48 -1.73 -40.58
N SER A 2 -18.84 -1.87 -39.34
CA SER A 2 -17.95 -2.58 -38.43
C SER A 2 -17.97 -4.06 -38.75
N SER A 3 -16.79 -4.62 -38.92
CA SER A 3 -16.68 -6.05 -39.10
C SER A 3 -16.69 -6.75 -37.74
N THR A 4 -16.92 -8.04 -37.80
CA THR A 4 -16.82 -8.86 -36.60
C THR A 4 -15.44 -8.66 -35.92
N LEU A 5 -14.41 -8.59 -36.71
CA LEU A 5 -13.06 -8.41 -36.19
C LEU A 5 -12.93 -7.10 -35.42
N GLU A 6 -13.49 -6.01 -35.97
CA GLU A 6 -13.44 -4.73 -35.28
C GLU A 6 -14.18 -4.79 -33.96
N LEU A 7 -15.32 -5.46 -33.92
CA LEU A 7 -16.07 -5.60 -32.65
C LEU A 7 -15.31 -6.43 -31.64
N VAL A 8 -14.60 -7.46 -32.10
CA VAL A 8 -13.75 -8.26 -31.21
C VAL A 8 -12.63 -7.42 -30.63
N VAL A 9 -12.01 -6.61 -31.47
CA VAL A 9 -10.91 -5.74 -31.03
C VAL A 9 -11.43 -4.77 -29.97
N GLN A 10 -12.60 -4.16 -30.21
CA GLN A 10 -13.19 -3.25 -29.21
C GLN A 10 -13.45 -3.95 -27.90
N GLU A 11 -14.00 -5.17 -27.96
CA GLU A 11 -14.29 -5.93 -26.76
C GLU A 11 -13.02 -6.26 -25.99
N LEU A 12 -11.97 -6.64 -26.70
CA LEU A 12 -10.70 -6.95 -26.05
C LEU A 12 -10.10 -5.71 -25.40
N GLN A 13 -10.19 -4.56 -26.06
CA GLN A 13 -9.70 -3.30 -25.49
C GLN A 13 -10.45 -2.96 -24.20
N ASN A 14 -11.76 -3.15 -24.21
CA ASN A 14 -12.57 -2.92 -23.01
C ASN A 14 -12.15 -3.82 -21.87
N ARG A 15 -11.91 -5.09 -22.18
CA ARG A 15 -11.49 -6.07 -21.16
C ARG A 15 -10.12 -5.73 -20.60
N ILE A 16 -9.19 -5.34 -21.47
CA ILE A 16 -7.85 -4.96 -21.03
C ILE A 16 -7.95 -3.76 -20.08
N GLY A 17 -8.78 -2.76 -20.44
CA GLY A 17 -8.96 -1.62 -19.58
C GLY A 17 -9.53 -1.98 -18.22
N GLN A 18 -10.52 -2.90 -18.18
CA GLN A 18 -11.11 -3.34 -16.92
C GLN A 18 -10.09 -4.10 -16.06
N ILE A 19 -9.33 -5.00 -16.68
CA ILE A 19 -8.33 -5.76 -15.95
C ILE A 19 -7.25 -4.84 -15.42
N THR A 20 -6.78 -3.93 -16.25
CA THR A 20 -5.76 -2.96 -15.84
C THR A 20 -6.25 -2.13 -14.66
N SER A 21 -7.50 -1.65 -14.74
CA SER A 21 -8.07 -0.84 -13.67
C SER A 21 -8.15 -1.63 -12.37
N GLN A 22 -8.53 -2.91 -12.44
CA GLN A 22 -8.62 -3.74 -11.25
C GLN A 22 -7.24 -3.96 -10.62
N TYR A 23 -6.24 -4.24 -11.44
CA TYR A 23 -4.89 -4.43 -10.92
C TYR A 23 -4.33 -3.12 -10.34
N GLU A 24 -4.57 -2.00 -11.02
CA GLU A 24 -4.10 -0.72 -10.50
C GLU A 24 -4.72 -0.42 -9.14
N THR A 25 -6.01 -0.69 -9.00
CA THR A 25 -6.68 -0.50 -7.73
C THR A 25 -6.10 -1.39 -6.65
N GLN A 26 -5.86 -2.67 -6.97
CA GLN A 26 -5.29 -3.60 -6.00
C GLN A 26 -3.90 -3.18 -5.57
N ILE A 27 -3.09 -2.71 -6.53
CA ILE A 27 -1.76 -2.21 -6.22
C ILE A 27 -1.84 -0.98 -5.32
N ALA A 28 -2.76 -0.07 -5.61
CA ALA A 28 -2.93 1.13 -4.80
C ALA A 28 -3.34 0.79 -3.37
N VAL A 29 -4.27 -0.16 -3.22
CA VAL A 29 -4.70 -0.60 -1.89
C VAL A 29 -3.53 -1.22 -1.14
N LEU A 30 -2.77 -2.09 -1.81
CA LEU A 30 -1.63 -2.74 -1.19
C LEU A 30 -0.59 -1.72 -0.74
N LYS A 31 -0.29 -0.75 -1.59
CA LYS A 31 0.68 0.30 -1.24
C LYS A 31 0.20 1.12 -0.05
N ALA A 32 -1.10 1.43 -0.01
CA ALA A 32 -1.66 2.16 1.12
C ALA A 32 -1.53 1.36 2.41
N GLN A 33 -1.80 0.06 2.35
CA GLN A 33 -1.68 -0.81 3.52
C GLN A 33 -0.24 -0.89 4.01
N VAL A 34 0.71 -0.98 3.08
CA VAL A 34 2.13 -1.00 3.45
C VAL A 34 2.52 0.32 4.10
N THR A 35 2.08 1.43 3.53
CA THR A 35 2.38 2.74 4.10
C THR A 35 1.83 2.87 5.51
N GLU A 36 0.59 2.42 5.72
CA GLU A 36 -0.03 2.46 7.05
C GLU A 36 0.74 1.59 8.04
N ALA A 37 1.18 0.41 7.60
CA ALA A 37 1.93 -0.47 8.47
C ALA A 37 3.28 0.14 8.85
N ILE A 38 3.94 0.78 7.91
CA ILE A 38 5.22 1.44 8.17
C ILE A 38 5.02 2.61 9.13
N GLN A 39 3.98 3.42 8.91
CA GLN A 39 3.70 4.54 9.80
C GLN A 39 3.40 4.06 11.22
N ALA A 40 2.66 2.97 11.35
CA ALA A 40 2.36 2.42 12.66
C ALA A 40 3.64 1.95 13.36
N LYS A 41 4.53 1.32 12.62
CA LYS A 41 5.80 0.85 13.20
C LYS A 41 6.71 2.02 13.56
N ASP A 42 6.74 3.05 12.72
CA ASP A 42 7.53 4.24 13.03
C ASP A 42 7.03 4.91 14.31
N GLU A 43 5.71 4.98 14.48
CA GLU A 43 5.12 5.55 15.68
C GLU A 43 5.47 4.72 16.90
N GLU A 44 5.42 3.41 16.74
CA GLU A 44 5.78 2.50 17.83
C GLU A 44 7.24 2.66 18.23
N ILE A 45 8.12 2.76 17.25
CA ILE A 45 9.53 2.98 17.52
C ILE A 45 9.76 4.30 18.24
N LYS A 46 9.09 5.33 17.77
CA LYS A 46 9.20 6.65 18.41
C LYS A 46 8.76 6.60 19.85
N ASN A 47 7.63 5.95 20.11
CA ASN A 47 7.11 5.83 21.47
C ASN A 47 8.06 5.04 22.36
N LEU A 48 8.65 3.99 21.82
CA LEU A 48 9.61 3.20 22.59
C LEU A 48 10.86 4.02 22.93
N LYS A 49 11.33 4.81 21.98
CA LYS A 49 12.49 5.65 22.22
C LYS A 49 12.19 6.71 23.28
N GLU A 50 11.03 7.32 23.19
CA GLU A 50 10.64 8.32 24.18
C GLU A 50 10.48 7.70 25.55
N SER A 51 9.95 6.48 25.60
CA SER A 51 9.80 5.76 26.85
C SER A 51 11.15 5.50 27.49
N LYS A 52 12.14 5.13 26.69
CA LYS A 52 13.49 4.93 27.19
C LYS A 52 14.10 6.21 27.72
N LEU A 53 13.81 7.32 27.08
CA LEU A 53 14.35 8.60 27.52
C LEU A 53 13.74 9.04 28.85
N THR A 54 12.47 8.75 29.05
CA THR A 54 11.78 9.13 30.27
C THR A 54 12.03 8.17 31.41
N VAL A 55 12.21 6.90 31.14
CA VAL A 55 12.53 5.91 32.15
C VAL A 55 14.04 5.87 32.29
N LYS A 56 14.58 6.59 33.27
CA LYS A 56 16.02 6.63 33.48
C LYS A 56 16.56 5.23 33.73
N PRO A 57 17.61 4.88 33.14
CA PRO A 57 18.23 3.60 33.42
C PRO A 57 18.78 3.59 34.81
N ASN A 58 19.01 3.68 35.53
CA ASN A 58 19.40 3.57 36.54
C ASN A 58 19.99 2.88 36.95
N LYS A 59 19.80 3.02 36.68
CA LYS A 59 20.14 2.66 36.83
C LYS A 59 20.98 2.12 36.93
N GLU A 60 20.78 2.14 36.60
CA GLU A 60 21.36 1.80 36.60
C GLU A 60 22.07 1.72 36.58
N GLU A 61 21.82 1.98 36.44
CA GLU A 61 22.31 2.10 36.28
C GLU A 61 23.06 2.15 36.43
N SER A 62 23.02 2.03 36.65
CA SER A 62 23.57 2.27 36.84
C SER A 62 23.92 2.21 36.79
#